data_793d8c643594c774c867c64cf723ee59
#
_entry.id   793d8c643594c774c867c64cf723ee59
#
_cell.length_a   1.000
_cell.length_b   1.000
_cell.length_c   1.000
_cell.angle_alpha   90.00
_cell.angle_beta   90.00
_cell.angle_gamma   90.00
#
_symmetry.space_group_name_H-M   'P 1'
#
loop_
_entity.id
_entity.type
_entity.pdbx_description
1 polymer ?
#
loop_
_entity_poly.entity_id
_entity_poly.type
_entity_poly.pdbx_seq_one_letter_code
_entity_poly.pdbx_strand_id
1 'polypeptide(L)'
;IGIEKFRELVEEKFGTLSNDPGSIFNERQRSLFGINKQKQNNLYFAGLHIPVGRLCVEDIQEIARLSEKYGQSEVRLTEDQNLIIVGLKDNILEEFGNEEIINKFKLNPSHFSASTVSCTGSSYCSFALANTKDIARNISEKLDRELELSEEVKIHWTGCPNNCGQAHMGGIGMTGTKVKKEGGGTEDGYNVSIGGRQDHL
;
A
#
# COMPACT_ATOMS: atom_id res chain seq x y z
N ILE A 1 7.67 -8.79 -28.21
CA ILE A 1 6.55 -8.20 -28.98
C ILE A 1 6.65 -6.69 -28.77
N GLY A 2 6.71 -5.89 -29.87
CA GLY A 2 6.71 -4.43 -29.75
C GLY A 2 5.34 -3.89 -29.30
N ILE A 3 5.31 -2.61 -28.87
CA ILE A 3 4.09 -1.94 -28.38
C ILE A 3 2.98 -1.98 -29.43
N GLU A 4 3.30 -1.77 -30.70
CA GLU A 4 2.33 -1.76 -31.80
C GLU A 4 1.68 -3.15 -31.96
N LYS A 5 2.49 -4.22 -31.97
CA LYS A 5 1.94 -5.58 -32.06
C LYS A 5 1.12 -5.97 -30.84
N PHE A 6 1.50 -5.51 -29.65
CA PHE A 6 0.70 -5.70 -28.45
C PHE A 6 -0.64 -4.97 -28.56
N ARG A 7 -0.64 -3.72 -29.03
CA ARG A 7 -1.86 -2.93 -29.27
C ARG A 7 -2.80 -3.64 -30.24
N GLU A 8 -2.31 -4.10 -31.41
CA GLU A 8 -3.10 -4.86 -32.38
C GLU A 8 -3.80 -6.07 -31.76
N LEU A 9 -3.07 -6.85 -30.95
CA LEU A 9 -3.62 -8.04 -30.28
C LEU A 9 -4.70 -7.70 -29.24
N VAL A 10 -4.57 -6.56 -28.57
CA VAL A 10 -5.59 -6.09 -27.64
C VAL A 10 -6.80 -5.56 -28.41
N GLU A 11 -6.61 -4.77 -29.45
CA GLU A 11 -7.71 -4.23 -30.25
C GLU A 11 -8.49 -5.32 -31.00
N GLU A 12 -7.83 -6.39 -31.44
CA GLU A 12 -8.49 -7.57 -32.02
C GLU A 12 -9.50 -8.22 -31.05
N LYS A 13 -9.18 -8.22 -29.74
CA LYS A 13 -10.02 -8.87 -28.70
C LYS A 13 -11.05 -7.95 -28.07
N PHE A 14 -10.72 -6.69 -27.90
CA PHE A 14 -11.49 -5.74 -27.08
C PHE A 14 -12.05 -4.55 -27.88
N GLY A 15 -11.77 -4.45 -29.17
CA GLY A 15 -12.14 -3.31 -30.00
C GLY A 15 -11.09 -2.20 -29.95
N THR A 16 -11.33 -1.14 -30.72
CA THR A 16 -10.39 -0.02 -30.88
C THR A 16 -10.11 0.66 -29.55
N LEU A 17 -8.83 0.74 -29.18
CA LEU A 17 -8.38 1.46 -27.99
C LEU A 17 -8.44 2.97 -28.26
N SER A 18 -9.01 3.71 -27.32
CA SER A 18 -8.94 5.18 -27.35
C SER A 18 -7.49 5.65 -27.23
N ASN A 19 -7.12 6.64 -28.02
CA ASN A 19 -5.85 7.35 -27.88
C ASN A 19 -5.93 8.48 -26.83
N ASP A 20 -7.16 8.76 -26.34
CA ASP A 20 -7.35 9.71 -25.26
C ASP A 20 -7.01 9.02 -23.93
N PRO A 21 -5.98 9.44 -23.20
CA PRO A 21 -5.73 8.96 -21.85
C PRO A 21 -6.90 9.24 -20.92
N GLY A 22 -7.88 10.01 -21.41
CA GLY A 22 -9.21 10.19 -20.83
C GLY A 22 -9.22 10.69 -19.38
N SER A 23 -10.40 10.97 -18.94
CA SER A 23 -10.70 11.32 -17.55
C SER A 23 -10.45 10.17 -16.53
N ILE A 24 -9.94 9.03 -16.96
CA ILE A 24 -9.65 7.86 -16.10
C ILE A 24 -8.69 8.22 -14.97
N PHE A 25 -7.78 9.18 -15.19
CA PHE A 25 -6.79 9.60 -14.20
C PHE A 25 -7.19 10.87 -13.42
N ASN A 26 -8.35 11.48 -13.69
CA ASN A 26 -8.81 12.67 -12.98
C ASN A 26 -9.68 12.39 -11.75
N GLU A 27 -10.11 11.15 -11.52
CA GLU A 27 -10.66 10.79 -10.22
C GLU A 27 -9.50 10.64 -9.24
N ARG A 28 -9.36 11.59 -8.30
CA ARG A 28 -8.53 11.39 -7.12
C ARG A 28 -8.86 10.01 -6.57
N GLN A 29 -7.88 9.13 -6.57
CA GLN A 29 -8.03 7.79 -6.02
C GLN A 29 -8.59 7.95 -4.62
N ARG A 30 -9.85 7.57 -4.41
CA ARG A 30 -10.48 7.70 -3.09
C ARG A 30 -9.68 6.85 -2.13
N SER A 31 -9.27 7.42 -1.02
CA SER A 31 -8.66 6.65 0.05
C SER A 31 -9.56 5.46 0.37
N LEU A 32 -9.00 4.27 0.37
CA LEU A 32 -9.72 3.06 0.77
C LEU A 32 -9.78 2.91 2.30
N PHE A 33 -9.11 3.78 3.05
CA PHE A 33 -9.13 3.78 4.51
C PHE A 33 -10.46 4.29 5.06
N GLY A 34 -10.78 3.85 6.27
CA GLY A 34 -11.99 4.25 6.96
C GLY A 34 -13.21 3.45 6.56
N ILE A 35 -14.36 3.94 6.99
CA ILE A 35 -15.67 3.34 6.69
C ILE A 35 -16.25 4.02 5.46
N ASN A 36 -16.48 3.25 4.41
CA ASN A 36 -16.93 3.74 3.11
C ASN A 36 -18.18 2.99 2.65
N LYS A 37 -19.09 3.70 1.97
CA LYS A 37 -20.29 3.08 1.39
C LYS A 37 -19.92 2.15 0.23
N GLN A 38 -20.53 0.98 0.20
CA GLN A 38 -20.48 0.08 -0.95
C GLN A 38 -21.50 0.49 -2.03
N LYS A 39 -21.40 -0.11 -3.22
CA LYS A 39 -22.42 0.04 -4.27
C LYS A 39 -23.76 -0.59 -3.88
N GLN A 40 -23.73 -1.61 -3.03
CA GLN A 40 -24.90 -2.26 -2.48
C GLN A 40 -25.56 -1.35 -1.43
N ASN A 41 -26.88 -1.27 -1.46
CA ASN A 41 -27.64 -0.43 -0.53
C ASN A 41 -27.42 -0.89 0.93
N ASN A 42 -27.21 0.09 1.81
CA ASN A 42 -27.07 -0.10 3.25
C ASN A 42 -25.87 -0.99 3.67
N LEU A 43 -24.90 -1.14 2.79
CA LEU A 43 -23.65 -1.84 3.10
C LEU A 43 -22.45 -0.89 3.02
N TYR A 44 -21.47 -1.17 3.89
CA TYR A 44 -20.22 -0.44 4.01
C TYR A 44 -19.05 -1.41 3.95
N PHE A 45 -17.89 -0.87 3.66
CA PHE A 45 -16.63 -1.56 3.89
C PHE A 45 -15.74 -0.73 4.82
N ALA A 46 -14.91 -1.42 5.58
CA ALA A 46 -13.90 -0.80 6.42
C ALA A 46 -12.52 -1.10 5.85
N GLY A 47 -11.80 -0.07 5.46
CA GLY A 47 -10.41 -0.16 5.04
C GLY A 47 -9.47 0.04 6.23
N LEU A 48 -8.66 -0.96 6.51
CA LEU A 48 -7.72 -1.01 7.62
C LEU A 48 -6.30 -0.80 7.12
N HIS A 49 -5.58 0.11 7.75
CA HIS A 49 -4.16 0.30 7.50
C HIS A 49 -3.35 -0.81 8.17
N ILE A 50 -2.63 -1.56 7.37
CA ILE A 50 -1.70 -2.60 7.83
C ILE A 50 -0.27 -2.08 7.68
N PRO A 51 0.41 -1.67 8.76
CA PRO A 51 1.74 -1.08 8.66
C PRO A 51 2.70 -1.94 7.85
N VAL A 52 3.15 -1.41 6.71
CA VAL A 52 3.99 -2.08 5.69
C VAL A 52 3.50 -3.48 5.29
N GLY A 53 2.19 -3.73 5.40
CA GLY A 53 1.57 -5.02 5.05
C GLY A 53 2.03 -6.20 5.91
N ARG A 54 2.37 -5.99 7.19
CA ARG A 54 2.86 -7.06 8.08
C ARG A 54 1.81 -7.41 9.13
N LEU A 55 1.42 -8.68 9.15
CA LEU A 55 0.49 -9.27 10.10
C LEU A 55 1.16 -10.44 10.84
N CYS A 56 0.86 -10.63 12.12
CA CYS A 56 1.12 -11.88 12.82
C CYS A 56 -0.11 -12.82 12.75
N VAL A 57 0.03 -14.03 13.26
CA VAL A 57 -1.04 -15.03 13.22
C VAL A 57 -2.27 -14.56 14.00
N GLU A 58 -2.05 -13.98 15.16
CA GLU A 58 -3.10 -13.44 16.05
C GLU A 58 -3.87 -12.31 15.36
N ASP A 59 -3.18 -11.45 14.60
CA ASP A 59 -3.81 -10.39 13.82
C ASP A 59 -4.77 -10.97 12.76
N ILE A 60 -4.33 -11.99 12.05
CA ILE A 60 -5.12 -12.64 11.00
C ILE A 60 -6.36 -13.31 11.61
N GLN A 61 -6.21 -13.99 12.76
CA GLN A 61 -7.32 -14.61 13.46
C GLN A 61 -8.35 -13.58 13.92
N GLU A 62 -7.88 -12.45 14.46
CA GLU A 62 -8.77 -11.39 14.92
C GLU A 62 -9.46 -10.67 13.77
N ILE A 63 -8.78 -10.42 12.65
CA ILE A 63 -9.39 -9.89 11.42
C ILE A 63 -10.46 -10.84 10.87
N ALA A 64 -10.22 -12.15 10.89
CA ALA A 64 -11.20 -13.16 10.50
C ALA A 64 -12.44 -13.10 11.40
N ARG A 65 -12.25 -13.07 12.73
CA ARG A 65 -13.34 -12.89 13.71
C ARG A 65 -14.18 -11.64 13.44
N LEU A 66 -13.51 -10.51 13.17
CA LEU A 66 -14.23 -9.26 12.83
C LEU A 66 -15.02 -9.38 11.54
N SER A 67 -14.45 -10.00 10.52
CA SER A 67 -15.14 -10.23 9.25
C SER A 67 -16.38 -11.13 9.41
N GLU A 68 -16.30 -12.15 10.24
CA GLU A 68 -17.43 -13.03 10.57
C GLU A 68 -18.49 -12.33 11.40
N LYS A 69 -18.07 -11.57 12.44
CA LYS A 69 -18.98 -10.90 13.38
C LYS A 69 -19.73 -9.73 12.73
N TYR A 70 -19.03 -8.90 11.96
CA TYR A 70 -19.53 -7.60 11.49
C TYR A 70 -19.76 -7.53 9.99
N GLY A 71 -19.05 -8.34 9.21
CA GLY A 71 -19.05 -8.31 7.76
C GLY A 71 -19.80 -9.49 7.13
N GLN A 72 -19.32 -9.88 5.96
CA GLN A 72 -19.84 -11.02 5.18
C GLN A 72 -18.85 -12.20 5.15
N SER A 73 -18.00 -12.34 6.16
CA SER A 73 -16.93 -13.36 6.22
C SER A 73 -15.96 -13.25 5.01
N GLU A 74 -15.81 -12.05 4.48
CA GLU A 74 -14.95 -11.77 3.35
C GLU A 74 -13.97 -10.64 3.68
N VAL A 75 -12.69 -10.88 3.40
CA VAL A 75 -11.59 -9.91 3.53
C VAL A 75 -10.93 -9.75 2.18
N ARG A 76 -10.63 -8.51 1.78
CA ARG A 76 -9.93 -8.20 0.53
C ARG A 76 -8.60 -7.53 0.82
N LEU A 77 -7.57 -7.89 0.06
CA LEU A 77 -6.27 -7.24 0.07
C LEU A 77 -6.25 -6.10 -0.95
N THR A 78 -5.49 -5.04 -0.64
CA THR A 78 -5.27 -3.94 -1.55
C THR A 78 -3.86 -3.98 -2.14
N GLU A 79 -3.65 -3.29 -3.26
CA GLU A 79 -2.34 -3.15 -3.90
C GLU A 79 -1.32 -2.43 -3.02
N ASP A 80 -1.78 -1.51 -2.16
CA ASP A 80 -0.94 -0.79 -1.19
C ASP A 80 -0.72 -1.57 0.12
N GLN A 81 -0.86 -2.91 0.08
CA GLN A 81 -0.58 -3.82 1.19
C GLN A 81 -1.50 -3.64 2.41
N ASN A 82 -2.69 -3.12 2.21
CA ASN A 82 -3.71 -2.92 3.24
C ASN A 82 -4.84 -3.95 3.09
N LEU A 83 -5.90 -3.79 3.89
CA LEU A 83 -6.94 -4.76 4.01
C LEU A 83 -8.32 -4.10 4.10
N ILE A 84 -9.32 -4.76 3.52
CA ILE A 84 -10.71 -4.31 3.53
C ILE A 84 -11.60 -5.40 4.09
N ILE A 85 -12.43 -5.07 5.09
CA ILE A 85 -13.54 -5.91 5.55
C ILE A 85 -14.81 -5.38 4.89
N VAL A 86 -15.54 -6.25 4.19
CA VAL A 86 -16.74 -5.86 3.42
C VAL A 86 -18.04 -6.29 4.07
N GLY A 87 -19.15 -5.64 3.69
CA GLY A 87 -20.50 -6.05 4.05
C GLY A 87 -20.96 -5.62 5.44
N LEU A 88 -20.35 -4.59 6.02
CA LEU A 88 -20.78 -4.02 7.29
C LEU A 88 -22.13 -3.34 7.13
N LYS A 89 -23.02 -3.48 8.11
CA LYS A 89 -24.31 -2.78 8.17
C LYS A 89 -24.19 -1.48 8.96
N ASP A 90 -25.03 -0.50 8.66
CA ASP A 90 -25.00 0.82 9.28
C ASP A 90 -25.09 0.76 10.81
N ASN A 91 -25.95 -0.07 11.35
CA ASN A 91 -26.24 -0.16 12.79
C ASN A 91 -25.12 -0.79 13.64
N ILE A 92 -24.06 -1.30 13.04
CA ILE A 92 -22.92 -1.94 13.74
C ILE A 92 -21.60 -1.18 13.58
N LEU A 93 -21.58 -0.08 12.82
CA LEU A 93 -20.34 0.65 12.49
C LEU A 93 -19.65 1.21 13.73
N GLU A 94 -20.41 1.71 14.69
CA GLU A 94 -19.88 2.23 15.95
C GLU A 94 -19.26 1.11 16.80
N GLU A 95 -19.94 -0.02 16.94
CA GLU A 95 -19.42 -1.18 17.68
C GLU A 95 -18.13 -1.71 17.03
N PHE A 96 -18.11 -1.83 15.69
CA PHE A 96 -16.94 -2.21 14.93
C PHE A 96 -15.76 -1.24 15.16
N GLY A 97 -16.02 0.07 15.13
CA GLY A 97 -15.00 1.09 15.34
C GLY A 97 -14.37 1.07 16.75
N ASN A 98 -15.04 0.49 17.74
CA ASN A 98 -14.58 0.37 19.11
C ASN A 98 -13.82 -0.95 19.39
N GLU A 99 -13.69 -1.86 18.42
CA GLU A 99 -12.90 -3.08 18.59
C GLU A 99 -11.41 -2.76 18.80
N GLU A 100 -10.75 -3.46 19.71
CA GLU A 100 -9.38 -3.17 20.16
C GLU A 100 -8.37 -3.18 19.00
N ILE A 101 -8.52 -4.09 18.05
CA ILE A 101 -7.62 -4.23 16.90
C ILE A 101 -7.64 -2.98 15.99
N ILE A 102 -8.70 -2.18 16.02
CA ILE A 102 -8.80 -0.92 15.26
C ILE A 102 -7.80 0.13 15.77
N ASN A 103 -7.38 0.03 17.04
CA ASN A 103 -6.29 0.87 17.56
C ASN A 103 -4.93 0.51 16.94
N LYS A 104 -4.74 -0.75 16.59
CA LYS A 104 -3.53 -1.26 15.92
C LYS A 104 -3.58 -1.01 14.41
N PHE A 105 -4.70 -1.35 13.77
CA PHE A 105 -4.93 -1.23 12.33
C PHE A 105 -5.93 -0.11 12.05
N LYS A 106 -5.42 1.10 12.08
CA LYS A 106 -6.22 2.33 12.08
C LYS A 106 -7.08 2.45 10.84
N LEU A 107 -8.33 2.90 11.05
CA LEU A 107 -9.22 3.35 9.98
C LEU A 107 -8.75 4.68 9.37
N ASN A 108 -8.13 5.54 10.18
CA ASN A 108 -7.61 6.84 9.75
C ASN A 108 -6.11 6.91 10.11
N PRO A 109 -5.23 6.29 9.31
CA PRO A 109 -3.80 6.34 9.54
C PRO A 109 -3.24 7.74 9.24
N SER A 110 -2.07 8.05 9.79
CA SER A 110 -1.31 9.25 9.48
C SER A 110 -0.75 9.18 8.05
N HIS A 111 -0.51 10.33 7.43
CA HIS A 111 -0.21 10.46 6.00
C HIS A 111 1.00 9.63 5.54
N PHE A 112 2.13 9.72 6.24
CA PHE A 112 3.34 8.97 5.84
C PHE A 112 3.18 7.46 6.03
N SER A 113 2.58 7.03 7.15
CA SER A 113 2.30 5.62 7.39
C SER A 113 1.33 5.05 6.36
N ALA A 114 0.25 5.80 6.05
CA ALA A 114 -0.75 5.41 5.06
C ALA A 114 -0.17 5.21 3.66
N SER A 115 0.80 6.06 3.29
CA SER A 115 1.37 6.15 1.94
C SER A 115 2.67 5.34 1.78
N THR A 116 3.08 4.59 2.81
CA THR A 116 4.32 3.81 2.77
C THR A 116 4.07 2.37 2.31
N VAL A 117 4.65 2.01 1.17
CA VAL A 117 4.65 0.65 0.61
C VAL A 117 6.05 0.07 0.65
N SER A 118 6.18 -1.21 1.00
CA SER A 118 7.48 -1.84 1.18
C SER A 118 7.49 -3.28 0.70
N CYS A 119 8.47 -3.66 -0.11
CA CYS A 119 8.69 -5.06 -0.45
C CYS A 119 9.13 -5.86 0.79
N THR A 120 9.27 -7.18 0.64
CA THR A 120 9.63 -8.09 1.74
C THR A 120 11.00 -7.77 2.38
N GLY A 121 11.99 -7.32 1.58
CA GLY A 121 13.32 -7.00 2.08
C GLY A 121 14.14 -8.22 2.53
N SER A 122 15.34 -7.97 3.08
CA SER A 122 16.30 -9.01 3.44
C SER A 122 15.86 -9.92 4.59
N SER A 123 14.78 -9.59 5.30
CA SER A 123 14.23 -10.47 6.34
C SER A 123 13.73 -11.81 5.81
N TYR A 124 13.22 -11.86 4.56
CA TYR A 124 12.64 -13.07 3.96
C TYR A 124 12.98 -13.26 2.47
N CYS A 125 13.68 -12.31 1.84
CA CYS A 125 14.02 -12.38 0.43
C CYS A 125 15.53 -12.51 0.23
N SER A 126 15.97 -13.61 -0.35
CA SER A 126 17.40 -13.87 -0.61
C SER A 126 18.03 -12.96 -1.66
N PHE A 127 17.23 -12.30 -2.49
CA PHE A 127 17.72 -11.33 -3.48
C PHE A 127 17.89 -9.92 -2.92
N ALA A 128 17.29 -9.63 -1.76
CA ALA A 128 17.32 -8.29 -1.20
C ALA A 128 18.71 -7.94 -0.66
N LEU A 129 19.17 -6.73 -0.99
CA LEU A 129 20.44 -6.16 -0.53
C LEU A 129 20.29 -5.46 0.82
N ALA A 130 19.06 -5.04 1.17
CA ALA A 130 18.78 -4.28 2.39
C ALA A 130 17.42 -4.69 3.02
N ASN A 131 17.30 -4.45 4.34
CA ASN A 131 16.02 -4.54 5.04
C ASN A 131 15.09 -3.42 4.53
N THR A 132 13.81 -3.68 4.47
CA THR A 132 12.85 -2.67 3.99
C THR A 132 11.73 -2.43 5.00
N LYS A 133 10.99 -3.47 5.40
CA LYS A 133 9.76 -3.30 6.18
C LYS A 133 9.97 -2.63 7.53
N ASP A 134 11.00 -3.04 8.30
CA ASP A 134 11.24 -2.45 9.61
C ASP A 134 11.70 -1.00 9.51
N ILE A 135 12.58 -0.71 8.54
CA ILE A 135 13.10 0.64 8.31
C ILE A 135 12.00 1.55 7.77
N ALA A 136 11.21 1.07 6.79
CA ALA A 136 10.09 1.81 6.22
C ALA A 136 9.08 2.22 7.29
N ARG A 137 8.68 1.26 8.17
CA ARG A 137 7.78 1.54 9.28
C ARG A 137 8.35 2.57 10.24
N ASN A 138 9.59 2.37 10.70
CA ASN A 138 10.21 3.27 11.67
C ASN A 138 10.37 4.69 11.13
N ILE A 139 10.72 4.83 9.85
CA ILE A 139 10.86 6.13 9.20
C ILE A 139 9.50 6.79 9.01
N SER A 140 8.47 6.08 8.51
CA SER A 140 7.15 6.66 8.34
C SER A 140 6.53 7.11 9.65
N GLU A 141 6.65 6.32 10.71
CA GLU A 141 6.21 6.71 12.06
C GLU A 141 6.97 7.91 12.63
N LYS A 142 8.27 8.03 12.32
CA LYS A 142 9.06 9.21 12.70
C LYS A 142 8.61 10.46 11.95
N LEU A 143 8.42 10.34 10.64
CA LEU A 143 7.94 11.44 9.80
C LEU A 143 6.55 11.92 10.24
N ASP A 144 5.63 10.99 10.56
CA ASP A 144 4.30 11.32 11.08
C ASP A 144 4.33 12.09 12.41
N ARG A 145 5.38 11.92 13.22
CA ARG A 145 5.56 12.68 14.48
C ARG A 145 6.21 14.05 14.30
N GLU A 146 7.05 14.19 13.28
CA GLU A 146 7.92 15.37 13.11
C GLU A 146 7.38 16.35 12.06
N LEU A 147 6.53 15.87 11.13
CA LEU A 147 6.07 16.66 9.98
C LEU A 147 4.56 16.56 9.82
N GLU A 148 3.93 17.68 9.44
CA GLU A 148 2.58 17.74 8.94
C GLU A 148 2.59 17.92 7.43
N LEU A 149 1.82 17.09 6.71
CA LEU A 149 1.63 17.24 5.27
C LEU A 149 0.20 17.66 4.96
N SER A 150 0.06 18.57 4.00
CA SER A 150 -1.23 18.93 3.41
C SER A 150 -1.67 17.96 2.32
N GLU A 151 -0.76 17.20 1.76
CA GLU A 151 -1.00 16.26 0.66
C GLU A 151 -0.29 14.92 0.91
N GLU A 152 -0.84 13.85 0.36
CA GLU A 152 -0.26 12.51 0.43
C GLU A 152 1.03 12.43 -0.41
N VAL A 153 2.10 11.91 0.18
CA VAL A 153 3.36 11.59 -0.51
C VAL A 153 3.63 10.11 -0.40
N LYS A 154 3.51 9.39 -1.51
CA LYS A 154 3.79 7.95 -1.55
C LYS A 154 5.29 7.69 -1.40
N ILE A 155 5.64 6.83 -0.41
CA ILE A 155 7.01 6.40 -0.14
C ILE A 155 7.12 4.91 -0.43
N HIS A 156 7.87 4.55 -1.46
CA HIS A 156 8.00 3.16 -1.91
C HIS A 156 9.39 2.62 -1.62
N TRP A 157 9.45 1.47 -0.92
CA TRP A 157 10.68 0.82 -0.51
C TRP A 157 10.88 -0.50 -1.25
N THR A 158 12.03 -0.66 -1.90
CA THR A 158 12.44 -1.94 -2.50
C THR A 158 13.83 -2.34 -2.01
N GLY A 159 14.02 -3.61 -1.71
CA GLY A 159 15.26 -4.14 -1.13
C GLY A 159 16.39 -4.39 -2.14
N CYS A 160 16.13 -4.28 -3.43
CA CYS A 160 17.11 -4.50 -4.51
C CYS A 160 16.61 -3.93 -5.85
N PRO A 161 17.45 -3.92 -6.91
CA PRO A 161 17.07 -3.41 -8.24
C PRO A 161 15.89 -4.11 -8.93
N ASN A 162 15.43 -5.27 -8.45
CA ASN A 162 14.22 -5.94 -8.98
C ASN A 162 12.93 -5.13 -8.78
N ASN A 163 12.97 -4.10 -7.95
CA ASN A 163 11.94 -3.10 -7.80
C ASN A 163 10.53 -3.64 -7.44
N CYS A 164 10.45 -4.72 -6.67
CA CYS A 164 9.17 -5.31 -6.25
C CYS A 164 8.30 -4.34 -5.40
N GLY A 165 8.90 -3.37 -4.73
CA GLY A 165 8.21 -2.31 -3.99
C GLY A 165 7.86 -1.10 -4.86
N GLN A 166 8.15 -1.15 -6.18
CA GLN A 166 7.81 -0.10 -7.15
C GLN A 166 8.37 1.29 -6.77
N ALA A 167 9.64 1.33 -6.31
CA ALA A 167 10.28 2.58 -5.86
C ALA A 167 10.22 3.71 -6.89
N HIS A 168 10.23 3.38 -8.19
CA HIS A 168 10.18 4.39 -9.26
C HIS A 168 8.80 5.04 -9.44
N MET A 169 7.74 4.48 -8.82
CA MET A 169 6.37 5.01 -8.89
C MET A 169 6.00 5.84 -7.66
N GLY A 170 6.80 5.77 -6.59
CA GLY A 170 6.59 6.59 -5.40
C GLY A 170 7.08 8.02 -5.60
N GLY A 171 6.42 9.00 -4.99
CA GLY A 171 6.92 10.38 -4.91
C GLY A 171 8.32 10.42 -4.28
N ILE A 172 8.58 9.50 -3.34
CA ILE A 172 9.91 9.18 -2.81
C ILE A 172 10.13 7.67 -2.98
N GLY A 173 11.16 7.28 -3.70
CA GLY A 173 11.56 5.89 -3.91
C GLY A 173 12.86 5.54 -3.19
N MET A 174 12.87 4.41 -2.48
CA MET A 174 14.01 3.91 -1.72
C MET A 174 14.44 2.56 -2.28
N THR A 175 15.58 2.49 -2.93
CA THR A 175 16.11 1.24 -3.50
C THR A 175 17.32 0.76 -2.72
N GLY A 176 17.20 -0.42 -2.12
CA GLY A 176 18.26 -1.04 -1.31
C GLY A 176 19.55 -1.28 -2.08
N THR A 177 20.64 -0.98 -1.44
CA THR A 177 22.00 -1.20 -1.92
C THR A 177 22.92 -1.56 -0.74
N LYS A 178 24.20 -1.79 -1.02
CA LYS A 178 25.25 -1.90 0.02
C LYS A 178 26.17 -0.69 -0.07
N VAL A 179 26.45 -0.08 1.06
CA VAL A 179 27.40 1.03 1.18
C VAL A 179 28.63 0.60 1.97
N LYS A 180 29.78 1.19 1.65
CA LYS A 180 31.03 0.91 2.39
C LYS A 180 30.99 1.62 3.73
N LYS A 181 31.43 0.91 4.78
CA LYS A 181 31.67 1.49 6.11
C LYS A 181 33.05 2.15 6.21
N GLU A 182 33.11 3.20 7.01
CA GLU A 182 34.41 3.67 7.51
C GLU A 182 35.03 2.56 8.36
N GLY A 183 36.26 2.16 8.04
CA GLY A 183 36.97 1.05 8.71
C GLY A 183 36.80 -0.32 8.07
N GLY A 184 36.08 -0.44 6.94
CA GLY A 184 35.93 -1.67 6.14
C GLY A 184 34.62 -2.39 6.33
N GLY A 185 34.28 -3.28 5.38
CA GLY A 185 33.01 -3.96 5.31
C GLY A 185 31.91 -3.13 4.62
N THR A 186 30.69 -3.65 4.64
CA THR A 186 29.50 -3.01 4.04
C THR A 186 28.33 -3.01 5.01
N GLU A 187 27.41 -2.06 4.82
CA GLU A 187 26.14 -1.99 5.51
C GLU A 187 24.99 -1.76 4.54
N ASP A 188 23.76 -1.90 5.04
CA ASP A 188 22.55 -1.59 4.27
C ASP A 188 22.51 -0.08 3.98
N GLY A 189 22.25 0.25 2.73
CA GLY A 189 22.06 1.61 2.27
C GLY A 189 20.91 1.69 1.27
N TYR A 190 20.55 2.91 0.89
CA TYR A 190 19.46 3.14 -0.06
C TYR A 190 19.80 4.23 -1.04
N ASN A 191 19.55 3.94 -2.33
CA ASN A 191 19.48 5.00 -3.33
C ASN A 191 18.10 5.64 -3.22
N VAL A 192 18.07 6.97 -3.08
CA VAL A 192 16.84 7.75 -2.96
C VAL A 192 16.53 8.36 -4.32
N SER A 193 15.29 8.17 -4.79
CA SER A 193 14.74 8.84 -5.96
C SER A 193 13.55 9.70 -5.56
N ILE A 194 13.32 10.80 -6.26
CA ILE A 194 12.24 11.75 -6.01
C ILE A 194 11.52 12.05 -7.33
N GLY A 195 10.20 12.24 -7.27
CA GLY A 195 9.41 12.66 -8.41
C GLY A 195 8.84 11.52 -9.25
N GLY A 196 8.82 10.29 -8.72
CA GLY A 196 8.06 9.19 -9.33
C GLY A 196 6.56 9.52 -9.33
N ARG A 197 5.87 9.13 -10.40
CA ARG A 197 4.42 9.37 -10.58
C ARG A 197 3.76 8.16 -11.19
N GLN A 198 2.51 7.93 -10.78
CA GLN A 198 1.66 6.84 -11.33
C GLN A 198 0.91 7.29 -12.60
N ASP A 199 0.81 8.58 -12.83
CA ASP A 199 -0.01 9.21 -13.88
C ASP A 199 0.77 9.59 -15.16
N HIS A 200 2.06 9.22 -15.23
CA HIS A 200 2.92 9.43 -16.39
C HIS A 200 3.71 8.15 -16.72
N LEU A 201 3.08 7.23 -17.39
CA LEU A 201 3.71 6.10 -18.09
C LEU A 201 3.66 6.34 -19.61
#